data_14d1d73073effad267f147035777f4a4
#
_entry.id   14d1d73073effad267f147035777f4a4
#
_cell.length_a   1.000
_cell.length_b   1.000
_cell.length_c   1.000
_cell.angle_alpha   90.00
_cell.angle_beta   90.00
_cell.angle_gamma   90.00
#
_symmetry.space_group_name_H-M   'P 1'
#
loop_
_entity.id
_entity.type
_entity.pdbx_description
1 polymer ?
#
loop_
_entity_poly.entity_id
_entity_poly.type
_entity_poly.pdbx_seq_one_letter_code
_entity_poly.pdbx_strand_id
1 'polypeptide(L)'
;MTLTAFLTALAIVIPLVMPIKIVIPPASFTLASHVAIFLAMFISPLMTVIVVLGSTIGFFMSGLPFIITLRALSHLLFGTIGALYLQKHPETLDSQKKTWIFNFVLALIHAFGEVVVCILFYTTTAYPANAFYILFGLVGFGTIIHSMVDFVIAKFVYQALKKIR
;
A
#
# COMPACT_ATOMS: atom_id res chain seq x y z
N MET A 1 -1.44 19.63 9.69
CA MET A 1 -0.04 19.15 9.75
C MET A 1 0.18 18.02 10.77
N THR A 2 -0.38 18.09 11.96
CA THR A 2 -0.17 17.06 13.02
C THR A 2 -0.59 15.63 12.58
N LEU A 3 -1.75 15.49 11.92
CA LEU A 3 -2.23 14.19 11.48
C LEU A 3 -1.34 13.59 10.36
N THR A 4 -0.86 14.41 9.43
CA THR A 4 0.08 13.96 8.39
C THR A 4 1.37 13.41 9.01
N ALA A 5 1.95 14.15 9.96
CA ALA A 5 3.16 13.73 10.67
C ALA A 5 2.93 12.42 11.44
N PHE A 6 1.79 12.28 12.11
CA PHE A 6 1.42 11.06 12.83
C PHE A 6 1.29 9.85 11.88
N LEU A 7 0.54 9.98 10.78
CA LEU A 7 0.39 8.90 9.80
C LEU A 7 1.72 8.55 9.13
N THR A 8 2.58 9.56 8.85
CA THR A 8 3.92 9.33 8.30
C THR A 8 4.79 8.55 9.29
N ALA A 9 4.76 8.91 10.57
CA ALA A 9 5.49 8.18 11.62
C ALA A 9 5.01 6.72 11.72
N LEU A 10 3.70 6.47 11.67
CA LEU A 10 3.16 5.11 11.63
C LEU A 10 3.63 4.35 10.38
N ALA A 11 3.62 4.98 9.21
CA ALA A 11 4.06 4.37 7.96
C ALA A 11 5.56 4.00 7.97
N ILE A 12 6.39 4.77 8.69
CA ILE A 12 7.82 4.46 8.91
C ILE A 12 7.98 3.30 9.90
N VAL A 13 7.24 3.34 11.01
CA VAL A 13 7.46 2.42 12.14
C VAL A 13 6.89 1.03 11.85
N ILE A 14 5.72 0.92 11.18
CA ILE A 14 5.06 -0.37 10.96
C ILE A 14 5.98 -1.39 10.26
N PRO A 15 6.67 -1.10 9.16
CA PRO A 15 7.59 -2.06 8.53
C PRO A 15 8.73 -2.53 9.45
N LEU A 16 9.14 -1.68 10.40
CA LEU A 16 10.23 -1.97 11.33
C LEU A 16 9.80 -2.91 12.46
N VAL A 17 8.64 -2.65 13.08
CA VAL A 17 8.26 -3.27 14.35
C VAL A 17 7.17 -4.34 14.24
N MET A 18 6.39 -4.36 13.13
CA MET A 18 5.28 -5.31 13.00
C MET A 18 5.77 -6.76 12.98
N PRO A 19 5.37 -7.60 13.95
CA PRO A 19 5.81 -8.99 14.01
C PRO A 19 5.09 -9.88 12.99
N ILE A 20 3.87 -9.50 12.57
CA ILE A 20 3.07 -10.26 11.60
C ILE A 20 3.48 -9.84 10.20
N LYS A 21 4.50 -10.52 9.68
CA LYS A 21 5.00 -10.31 8.31
C LYS A 21 5.47 -11.61 7.68
N ILE A 22 5.24 -11.74 6.39
CA ILE A 22 5.74 -12.83 5.54
C ILE A 22 6.73 -12.20 4.56
N VAL A 23 7.98 -12.66 4.58
CA VAL A 23 9.04 -12.17 3.68
C VAL A 23 9.49 -13.31 2.81
N ILE A 24 9.15 -13.26 1.53
CA ILE A 24 9.57 -14.22 0.48
C ILE A 24 10.03 -13.37 -0.71
N PRO A 25 11.30 -12.94 -0.77
CA PRO A 25 11.75 -12.03 -1.80
C PRO A 25 11.40 -12.49 -3.21
N PRO A 26 10.92 -11.57 -4.08
CA PRO A 26 10.85 -10.12 -3.92
C PRO A 26 9.62 -9.62 -3.16
N ALA A 27 8.77 -10.51 -2.65
CA ALA A 27 7.57 -10.13 -1.91
C ALA A 27 7.82 -9.99 -0.40
N SER A 28 7.11 -9.04 0.19
CA SER A 28 6.97 -8.86 1.63
C SER A 28 5.56 -8.37 1.92
N PHE A 29 4.89 -9.07 2.83
CA PHE A 29 3.52 -8.74 3.26
C PHE A 29 3.54 -8.48 4.76
N THR A 30 3.62 -7.22 5.14
CA THR A 30 3.60 -6.77 6.53
C THR A 30 2.20 -6.27 6.87
N LEU A 31 1.51 -6.95 7.79
CA LEU A 31 0.15 -6.58 8.18
C LEU A 31 0.08 -5.10 8.56
N ALA A 32 -0.96 -4.43 8.08
CA ALA A 32 -1.23 -3.00 8.31
C ALA A 32 -0.21 -2.02 7.70
N SER A 33 0.73 -2.48 6.85
CA SER A 33 1.74 -1.60 6.23
C SER A 33 1.11 -0.52 5.35
N HIS A 34 -0.06 -0.76 4.77
CA HIS A 34 -0.78 0.21 3.94
C HIS A 34 -1.87 0.98 4.69
N VAL A 35 -2.15 0.63 5.96
CA VAL A 35 -3.24 1.27 6.72
C VAL A 35 -3.04 2.78 6.84
N ALA A 36 -1.83 3.23 7.13
CA ALA A 36 -1.53 4.67 7.20
C ALA A 36 -1.69 5.37 5.84
N ILE A 37 -1.33 4.69 4.74
CA ILE A 37 -1.50 5.19 3.36
C ILE A 37 -2.99 5.31 3.02
N PHE A 38 -3.80 4.29 3.31
CA PHE A 38 -5.24 4.33 3.07
C PHE A 38 -5.94 5.38 3.92
N LEU A 39 -5.56 5.54 5.19
CA LEU A 39 -6.11 6.61 6.03
C LEU A 39 -5.78 7.99 5.46
N ALA A 40 -4.56 8.21 4.99
CA ALA A 40 -4.16 9.45 4.32
C ALA A 40 -4.97 9.66 3.02
N MET A 41 -5.17 8.60 2.23
CA MET A 41 -5.96 8.58 0.99
C MET A 41 -7.41 9.01 1.22
N PHE A 42 -8.03 8.62 2.33
CA PHE A 42 -9.40 9.00 2.68
C PHE A 42 -9.52 10.48 3.06
N ILE A 43 -8.40 11.18 3.24
CA ILE A 43 -8.36 12.57 3.71
C ILE A 43 -7.89 13.52 2.61
N SER A 44 -6.73 13.26 1.98
CA SER A 44 -6.13 14.22 1.04
C SER A 44 -5.05 13.56 0.14
N PRO A 45 -5.02 13.92 -1.17
CA PRO A 45 -3.96 13.46 -2.08
C PRO A 45 -2.55 13.87 -1.63
N LEU A 46 -2.36 15.10 -1.17
CA LEU A 46 -1.05 15.57 -0.69
C LEU A 46 -0.58 14.78 0.54
N MET A 47 -1.50 14.55 1.49
CA MET A 47 -1.20 13.73 2.66
C MET A 47 -0.80 12.31 2.25
N THR A 48 -1.49 11.72 1.28
CA THR A 48 -1.18 10.39 0.76
C THR A 48 0.25 10.31 0.21
N VAL A 49 0.64 11.27 -0.62
CA VAL A 49 2.00 11.32 -1.18
C VAL A 49 3.06 11.39 -0.08
N ILE A 50 2.88 12.27 0.92
CA ILE A 50 3.83 12.40 2.03
C ILE A 50 3.93 11.10 2.84
N VAL A 51 2.80 10.45 3.13
CA VAL A 51 2.76 9.20 3.89
C VAL A 51 3.38 8.04 3.10
N VAL A 52 3.17 7.96 1.78
CA VAL A 52 3.83 6.95 0.93
C VAL A 52 5.34 7.13 0.93
N LEU A 53 5.83 8.36 0.80
CA LEU A 53 7.27 8.62 0.87
C LEU A 53 7.84 8.22 2.24
N GLY A 54 7.14 8.52 3.33
CA GLY A 54 7.49 8.05 4.67
C GLY A 54 7.52 6.52 4.77
N SER A 55 6.49 5.83 4.25
CA SER A 55 6.45 4.36 4.19
C SER A 55 7.65 3.79 3.43
N THR A 56 8.01 4.40 2.29
CA THR A 56 9.19 4.00 1.49
C THR A 56 10.48 4.09 2.32
N ILE A 57 10.65 5.18 3.10
CA ILE A 57 11.77 5.33 4.02
C ILE A 57 11.75 4.24 5.10
N GLY A 58 10.57 3.93 5.67
CA GLY A 58 10.41 2.85 6.65
C GLY A 58 10.84 1.49 6.12
N PHE A 59 10.43 1.15 4.89
CA PHE A 59 10.86 -0.09 4.23
C PHE A 59 12.37 -0.09 3.93
N PHE A 60 12.93 1.03 3.50
CA PHE A 60 14.37 1.15 3.31
C PHE A 60 15.16 0.91 4.62
N MET A 61 14.69 1.48 5.73
CA MET A 61 15.31 1.32 7.04
C MET A 61 15.11 -0.06 7.66
N SER A 62 14.14 -0.85 7.18
CA SER A 62 13.83 -2.18 7.72
C SER A 62 14.89 -3.24 7.41
N GLY A 63 15.91 -2.93 6.57
CA GLY A 63 16.96 -3.85 6.17
C GLY A 63 16.49 -4.96 5.20
N LEU A 64 15.29 -4.85 4.65
CA LEU A 64 14.78 -5.76 3.64
C LEU A 64 15.47 -5.53 2.28
N PRO A 65 15.44 -6.53 1.36
CA PRO A 65 16.01 -6.37 0.02
C PRO A 65 15.50 -5.10 -0.68
N PHE A 66 16.39 -4.38 -1.38
CA PHE A 66 16.10 -3.07 -1.97
C PHE A 66 14.90 -3.08 -2.93
N ILE A 67 14.63 -4.20 -3.60
CA ILE A 67 13.42 -4.36 -4.44
C ILE A 67 12.13 -4.10 -3.63
N ILE A 68 12.09 -4.46 -2.35
CA ILE A 68 10.92 -4.22 -1.49
C ILE A 68 10.74 -2.71 -1.25
N THR A 69 11.82 -1.95 -1.10
CA THR A 69 11.77 -0.48 -1.03
C THR A 69 11.24 0.14 -2.32
N LEU A 70 11.67 -0.35 -3.48
CA LEU A 70 11.15 0.12 -4.77
C LEU A 70 9.67 -0.20 -4.96
N ARG A 71 9.21 -1.36 -4.49
CA ARG A 71 7.79 -1.71 -4.45
C ARG A 71 7.02 -0.74 -3.54
N ALA A 72 7.54 -0.43 -2.34
CA ALA A 72 6.93 0.56 -1.46
C ALA A 72 6.82 1.95 -2.11
N LEU A 73 7.80 2.36 -2.93
CA LEU A 73 7.74 3.60 -3.70
C LEU A 73 6.63 3.56 -4.76
N SER A 74 6.36 2.41 -5.37
CA SER A 74 5.29 2.26 -6.37
C SER A 74 3.89 2.50 -5.80
N HIS A 75 3.74 2.49 -4.46
CA HIS A 75 2.49 2.85 -3.80
C HIS A 75 2.03 4.28 -4.10
N LEU A 76 2.92 5.16 -4.60
CA LEU A 76 2.54 6.47 -5.14
C LEU A 76 1.48 6.34 -6.22
N LEU A 77 1.53 5.28 -7.05
CA LEU A 77 0.58 5.09 -8.15
C LEU A 77 -0.84 4.92 -7.61
N PHE A 78 -1.09 3.84 -6.88
CA PHE A 78 -2.44 3.55 -6.38
C PHE A 78 -2.89 4.57 -5.33
N GLY A 79 -1.97 5.03 -4.49
CA GLY A 79 -2.25 6.00 -3.44
C GLY A 79 -2.75 7.32 -4.00
N THR A 80 -2.05 7.87 -5.00
CA THR A 80 -2.43 9.14 -5.63
C THR A 80 -3.72 9.00 -6.44
N ILE A 81 -3.84 7.94 -7.27
CA ILE A 81 -5.05 7.69 -8.06
C ILE A 81 -6.27 7.54 -7.14
N GLY A 82 -6.15 6.73 -6.08
CA GLY A 82 -7.24 6.52 -5.13
C GLY A 82 -7.65 7.80 -4.40
N ALA A 83 -6.68 8.60 -3.95
CA ALA A 83 -6.96 9.85 -3.26
C ALA A 83 -7.63 10.90 -4.16
N LEU A 84 -7.16 11.04 -5.42
CA LEU A 84 -7.77 11.93 -6.40
C LEU A 84 -9.20 11.49 -6.77
N TYR A 85 -9.42 10.18 -6.87
CA TYR A 85 -10.75 9.64 -7.11
C TYR A 85 -11.70 9.95 -5.94
N LEU A 86 -11.28 9.69 -4.69
CA LEU A 86 -12.10 9.96 -3.51
C LEU A 86 -12.35 11.45 -3.27
N GLN A 87 -11.43 12.31 -3.68
CA GLN A 87 -11.62 13.76 -3.63
C GLN A 87 -12.79 14.20 -4.51
N LYS A 88 -13.00 13.53 -5.66
CA LYS A 88 -14.12 13.81 -6.59
C LYS A 88 -15.39 13.03 -6.24
N HIS A 89 -15.26 11.89 -5.56
CA HIS A 89 -16.33 10.94 -5.27
C HIS A 89 -16.34 10.52 -3.80
N PRO A 90 -16.50 11.48 -2.85
CA PRO A 90 -16.42 11.18 -1.41
C PRO A 90 -17.49 10.19 -0.94
N GLU A 91 -18.64 10.13 -1.63
CA GLU A 91 -19.74 9.21 -1.34
C GLU A 91 -19.37 7.72 -1.58
N THR A 92 -18.22 7.45 -2.19
CA THR A 92 -17.75 6.07 -2.44
C THR A 92 -17.57 5.29 -1.15
N LEU A 93 -17.07 5.94 -0.10
CA LEU A 93 -16.83 5.30 1.20
C LEU A 93 -18.12 5.09 2.02
N ASP A 94 -19.21 5.76 1.69
CA ASP A 94 -20.50 5.65 2.38
C ASP A 94 -21.36 4.50 1.82
N SER A 95 -21.11 4.06 0.58
CA SER A 95 -21.79 2.93 -0.05
C SER A 95 -20.95 1.66 0.01
N GLN A 96 -21.48 0.61 0.62
CA GLN A 96 -20.75 -0.67 0.72
C GLN A 96 -20.35 -1.24 -0.65
N LYS A 97 -21.28 -1.25 -1.62
CA LYS A 97 -21.01 -1.74 -2.98
C LYS A 97 -19.91 -0.93 -3.67
N LYS A 98 -20.01 0.42 -3.65
CA LYS A 98 -19.01 1.30 -4.25
C LYS A 98 -17.63 1.11 -3.57
N THR A 99 -17.60 1.00 -2.25
CA THR A 99 -16.38 0.74 -1.49
C THR A 99 -15.69 -0.56 -1.90
N TRP A 100 -16.42 -1.66 -2.05
CA TRP A 100 -15.81 -2.94 -2.45
C TRP A 100 -15.28 -2.92 -3.88
N ILE A 101 -16.02 -2.30 -4.81
CA ILE A 101 -15.56 -2.12 -6.18
C ILE A 101 -14.29 -1.25 -6.20
N PHE A 102 -14.30 -0.13 -5.47
CA PHE A 102 -13.15 0.76 -5.36
C PHE A 102 -11.94 0.04 -4.77
N ASN A 103 -12.10 -0.69 -3.65
CA ASN A 103 -11.03 -1.46 -3.02
C ASN A 103 -10.42 -2.47 -4.01
N PHE A 104 -11.24 -3.22 -4.72
CA PHE A 104 -10.77 -4.23 -5.68
C PHE A 104 -10.01 -3.59 -6.86
N VAL A 105 -10.57 -2.55 -7.47
CA VAL A 105 -9.89 -1.82 -8.56
C VAL A 105 -8.57 -1.23 -8.09
N LEU A 106 -8.56 -0.66 -6.89
CA LEU A 106 -7.36 -0.08 -6.30
C LEU A 106 -6.28 -1.14 -6.02
N ALA A 107 -6.69 -2.33 -5.55
CA ALA A 107 -5.79 -3.46 -5.33
C ALA A 107 -5.18 -3.97 -6.65
N LEU A 108 -5.92 -3.93 -7.76
CA LEU A 108 -5.38 -4.25 -9.10
C LEU A 108 -4.33 -3.23 -9.54
N ILE A 109 -4.59 -1.93 -9.35
CA ILE A 109 -3.62 -0.86 -9.68
C ILE A 109 -2.37 -1.00 -8.82
N HIS A 110 -2.53 -1.33 -7.55
CA HIS A 110 -1.43 -1.57 -6.62
C HIS A 110 -0.56 -2.75 -7.09
N ALA A 111 -1.18 -3.91 -7.32
CA ALA A 111 -0.48 -5.10 -7.79
C ALA A 111 0.22 -4.86 -9.13
N PHE A 112 -0.43 -4.15 -10.06
CA PHE A 112 0.19 -3.77 -11.35
C PHE A 112 1.46 -2.95 -11.13
N GLY A 113 1.42 -1.91 -10.29
CA GLY A 113 2.59 -1.08 -10.00
C GLY A 113 3.75 -1.89 -9.43
N GLU A 114 3.47 -2.79 -8.49
CA GLU A 114 4.50 -3.64 -7.88
C GLU A 114 5.10 -4.66 -8.85
N VAL A 115 4.26 -5.29 -9.70
CA VAL A 115 4.74 -6.23 -10.73
C VAL A 115 5.62 -5.50 -11.75
N VAL A 116 5.22 -4.30 -12.21
CA VAL A 116 6.03 -3.50 -13.13
C VAL A 116 7.40 -3.16 -12.52
N VAL A 117 7.43 -2.73 -11.26
CA VAL A 117 8.69 -2.45 -10.56
C VAL A 117 9.57 -3.70 -10.47
N CYS A 118 9.00 -4.86 -10.15
CA CYS A 118 9.74 -6.11 -10.10
C CYS A 118 10.30 -6.50 -11.49
N ILE A 119 9.51 -6.36 -12.55
CA ILE A 119 9.96 -6.63 -13.91
C ILE A 119 11.15 -5.73 -14.26
N LEU A 120 11.03 -4.42 -14.04
CA LEU A 120 12.10 -3.46 -14.31
C LEU A 120 13.37 -3.76 -13.49
N PHE A 121 13.22 -4.11 -12.23
CA PHE A 121 14.36 -4.47 -11.38
C PHE A 121 15.09 -5.70 -11.92
N TYR A 122 14.38 -6.75 -12.30
CA TYR A 122 14.98 -7.99 -12.81
C TYR A 122 15.54 -7.87 -14.22
N THR A 123 15.19 -6.86 -15.00
CA THR A 123 15.89 -6.57 -16.27
C THR A 123 17.34 -6.11 -16.05
N THR A 124 17.64 -5.52 -14.88
CA THR A 124 18.98 -5.02 -14.53
C THR A 124 19.79 -6.00 -13.69
N THR A 125 19.13 -7.04 -13.18
CA THR A 125 19.75 -8.12 -12.39
C THR A 125 19.59 -9.46 -13.12
N ALA A 126 19.09 -10.47 -12.50
CA ALA A 126 18.75 -11.74 -13.15
C ALA A 126 17.33 -12.16 -12.77
N TYR A 127 16.57 -12.64 -13.75
CA TYR A 127 15.26 -13.23 -13.48
C TYR A 127 15.41 -14.52 -12.67
N PRO A 128 14.61 -14.72 -11.62
CA PRO A 128 14.55 -16.00 -10.92
C PRO A 128 14.00 -17.09 -11.85
N ALA A 129 14.40 -18.34 -11.62
CA ALA A 129 14.00 -19.49 -12.45
C ALA A 129 12.47 -19.61 -12.63
N ASN A 130 11.69 -19.24 -11.61
CA ASN A 130 10.24 -19.29 -11.63
C ASN A 130 9.61 -17.89 -11.70
N ALA A 131 10.20 -16.97 -12.51
CA ALA A 131 9.80 -15.56 -12.57
C ALA A 131 8.30 -15.35 -12.76
N PHE A 132 7.65 -16.14 -13.62
CA PHE A 132 6.21 -16.03 -13.85
C PHE A 132 5.40 -16.24 -12.55
N TYR A 133 5.65 -17.32 -11.83
CA TYR A 133 4.94 -17.61 -10.57
C TYR A 133 5.26 -16.61 -9.47
N ILE A 134 6.50 -16.13 -9.42
CA ILE A 134 6.92 -15.13 -8.43
C ILE A 134 6.26 -13.78 -8.73
N LEU A 135 6.28 -13.32 -9.97
CA LEU A 135 5.77 -12.00 -10.34
C LEU A 135 4.24 -11.95 -10.31
N PHE A 136 3.57 -12.90 -10.94
CA PHE A 136 2.11 -12.86 -11.08
C PHE A 136 1.39 -13.58 -9.93
N GLY A 137 1.92 -14.70 -9.44
CA GLY A 137 1.36 -15.44 -8.31
C GLY A 137 1.68 -14.75 -6.98
N LEU A 138 2.96 -14.70 -6.61
CA LEU A 138 3.36 -14.21 -5.28
C LEU A 138 3.21 -12.69 -5.18
N VAL A 139 3.83 -11.92 -6.08
CA VAL A 139 3.75 -10.45 -6.01
C VAL A 139 2.36 -9.98 -6.43
N GLY A 140 1.88 -10.33 -7.63
CA GLY A 140 0.63 -9.83 -8.17
C GLY A 140 -0.58 -10.24 -7.31
N PHE A 141 -0.86 -11.53 -7.23
CA PHE A 141 -2.03 -12.03 -6.50
C PHE A 141 -1.91 -11.82 -4.99
N GLY A 142 -0.72 -12.04 -4.42
CA GLY A 142 -0.47 -11.78 -3.00
C GLY A 142 -0.71 -10.33 -2.62
N THR A 143 -0.28 -9.37 -3.46
CA THR A 143 -0.52 -7.93 -3.24
C THR A 143 -2.00 -7.58 -3.30
N ILE A 144 -2.79 -8.18 -4.22
CA ILE A 144 -4.24 -7.94 -4.26
C ILE A 144 -4.88 -8.29 -2.92
N ILE A 145 -4.63 -9.50 -2.41
CA ILE A 145 -5.21 -9.96 -1.13
C ILE A 145 -4.75 -9.05 0.01
N HIS A 146 -3.45 -8.82 0.13
CA HIS A 146 -2.86 -8.03 1.19
C HIS A 146 -3.37 -6.58 1.20
N SER A 147 -3.44 -5.95 0.02
CA SER A 147 -3.96 -4.60 -0.14
C SER A 147 -5.43 -4.50 0.28
N MET A 148 -6.26 -5.48 -0.14
CA MET A 148 -7.67 -5.50 0.22
C MET A 148 -7.89 -5.66 1.73
N VAL A 149 -7.08 -6.48 2.40
CA VAL A 149 -7.14 -6.65 3.87
C VAL A 149 -6.77 -5.35 4.57
N ASP A 150 -5.65 -4.73 4.20
CA ASP A 150 -5.20 -3.47 4.80
C ASP A 150 -6.19 -2.33 4.57
N PHE A 151 -6.84 -2.29 3.40
CA PHE A 151 -7.91 -1.33 3.13
C PHE A 151 -9.11 -1.50 4.07
N VAL A 152 -9.54 -2.75 4.33
CA VAL A 152 -10.65 -3.03 5.25
C VAL A 152 -10.31 -2.58 6.66
N ILE A 153 -9.09 -2.85 7.13
CA ILE A 153 -8.59 -2.38 8.42
C ILE A 153 -8.62 -0.85 8.48
N ALA A 154 -8.08 -0.18 7.46
CA ALA A 154 -8.06 1.28 7.38
C ALA A 154 -9.48 1.88 7.38
N LYS A 155 -10.41 1.28 6.61
CA LYS A 155 -11.81 1.73 6.59
C LYS A 155 -12.47 1.59 7.95
N PHE A 156 -12.23 0.48 8.65
CA PHE A 156 -12.76 0.29 10.00
C PHE A 156 -12.24 1.36 10.96
N VAL A 157 -10.94 1.63 10.96
CA VAL A 157 -10.31 2.69 11.77
C VAL A 157 -10.89 4.06 11.41
N TYR A 158 -11.01 4.37 10.12
CA TYR A 158 -11.57 5.64 9.65
C TYR A 158 -13.02 5.86 10.12
N GLN A 159 -13.85 4.81 10.03
CA GLN A 159 -15.24 4.86 10.49
C GLN A 159 -15.35 5.02 12.03
N ALA A 160 -14.46 4.37 12.79
CA ALA A 160 -14.40 4.53 14.23
C ALA A 160 -14.04 5.97 14.62
N LEU A 161 -13.04 6.56 13.95
CA LEU A 161 -12.63 7.95 14.19
C LEU A 161 -13.72 8.96 13.80
N LYS A 162 -14.50 8.68 12.74
CA LYS A 162 -15.61 9.56 12.30
C LYS A 162 -16.76 9.60 13.33
N LYS A 163 -16.94 8.55 14.13
CA LYS A 163 -17.99 8.49 15.18
C LYS A 163 -17.63 9.28 16.46
N ILE A 164 -16.35 9.56 16.67
CA ILE A 164 -15.85 10.26 17.88
C ILE A 164 -15.85 11.79 17.69
N ARG A 165 -15.94 12.25 16.45
CA ARG A 165 -16.08 13.66 16.10
C ARG A 165 -17.54 14.10 16.07
#